data_1e3839031c2c36063fd01b5ec1ee54ca
#
_entry.id   1e3839031c2c36063fd01b5ec1ee54ca
#
_cell.length_a   1.000
_cell.length_b   1.000
_cell.length_c   1.000
_cell.angle_alpha   90.00
_cell.angle_beta   90.00
_cell.angle_gamma   90.00
#
_symmetry.space_group_name_H-M   'P 1'
#
loop_
_entity.id
_entity.type
_entity.pdbx_description
1 polymer ?
#
loop_
_entity_poly.entity_id
_entity_poly.type
_entity_poly.pdbx_seq_one_letter_code
_entity_poly.pdbx_strand_id
1 'polypeptide(L)'
;AWAREAIVFLKVLELTPGGSVAARVQISPDGVDWVDEGTVFAPAIAPGLYFVKLTNFGGWLRLDCEVQDAEASADLFVYIALKE
;
A
#
# COMPACT_ATOMS: atom_id res chain seq x y z
N ALA A 1 6.46 -19.60 9.89
CA ALA A 1 5.66 -19.86 8.71
C ALA A 1 5.65 -18.65 7.81
N TRP A 2 5.72 -18.89 6.52
CA TRP A 2 5.75 -17.85 5.53
C TRP A 2 4.39 -17.71 4.88
N ALA A 3 3.89 -16.48 4.80
CA ALA A 3 2.69 -16.25 4.03
C ALA A 3 3.04 -16.30 2.54
N ARG A 4 2.22 -16.97 1.75
CA ARG A 4 2.40 -17.11 0.31
C ARG A 4 1.62 -16.10 -0.48
N GLU A 5 0.53 -15.63 0.09
CA GLU A 5 -0.36 -14.69 -0.54
C GLU A 5 -0.70 -13.57 0.43
N ALA A 6 -0.85 -12.38 -0.09
CA ALA A 6 -1.33 -11.26 0.68
C ALA A 6 -2.30 -10.44 -0.15
N ILE A 7 -3.29 -9.88 0.51
CA ILE A 7 -4.13 -8.85 -0.09
C ILE A 7 -3.86 -7.59 0.72
N VAL A 8 -3.40 -6.54 0.05
CA VAL A 8 -3.13 -5.26 0.67
C VAL A 8 -4.30 -4.33 0.33
N PHE A 9 -5.00 -3.88 1.36
CA PHE A 9 -6.11 -2.95 1.22
C PHE A 9 -5.68 -1.57 1.62
N LEU A 10 -6.00 -0.59 0.79
CA LEU A 10 -5.84 0.82 1.11
C LEU A 10 -7.22 1.45 1.18
N LYS A 11 -7.62 1.89 2.37
CA LYS A 11 -8.89 2.57 2.57
C LYS A 11 -8.63 4.06 2.73
N VAL A 12 -9.11 4.84 1.79
CA VAL A 12 -9.04 6.31 1.85
C VAL A 12 -10.34 6.81 2.42
N LEU A 13 -10.27 7.36 3.64
CA LEU A 13 -11.46 7.88 4.35
C LEU A 13 -11.77 9.29 3.93
N GLU A 14 -10.75 10.14 3.88
CA GLU A 14 -10.87 11.53 3.49
C GLU A 14 -9.68 11.90 2.62
N LEU A 15 -9.91 12.76 1.65
CA LEU A 15 -8.88 13.25 0.75
C LEU A 15 -9.21 14.67 0.35
N THR A 16 -8.24 15.57 0.45
CA THR A 16 -8.39 16.95 0.02
C THR A 16 -8.76 16.99 -1.47
N PRO A 17 -9.80 17.75 -1.88
CA PRO A 17 -10.15 17.85 -3.28
C PRO A 17 -8.97 18.27 -4.15
N GLY A 18 -8.76 17.59 -5.26
CA GLY A 18 -7.62 17.81 -6.14
C GLY A 18 -6.34 17.08 -5.74
N GLY A 19 -6.29 16.50 -4.53
CA GLY A 19 -5.17 15.69 -4.11
C GLY A 19 -5.25 14.26 -4.63
N SER A 20 -4.14 13.55 -4.53
CA SER A 20 -4.09 12.13 -4.86
C SER A 20 -3.17 11.40 -3.90
N VAL A 21 -3.40 10.10 -3.75
CA VAL A 21 -2.56 9.22 -2.93
C VAL A 21 -1.94 8.18 -3.83
N ALA A 22 -0.60 8.14 -3.84
CA ALA A 22 0.14 7.08 -4.50
C ALA A 22 0.56 6.07 -3.44
N ALA A 23 0.49 4.80 -3.78
CA ALA A 23 0.90 3.73 -2.87
C ALA A 23 1.63 2.64 -3.66
N ARG A 24 2.66 2.09 -3.06
CA ARG A 24 3.45 1.03 -3.65
C ARG A 24 3.83 0.00 -2.60
N VAL A 25 4.00 -1.22 -3.04
CA VAL A 25 4.37 -2.32 -2.17
C VAL A 25 5.88 -2.44 -2.10
N GLN A 26 6.40 -2.57 -0.89
CA GLN A 26 7.82 -2.80 -0.64
C GLN A 26 8.01 -4.10 0.13
N ILE A 27 9.09 -4.78 -0.16
CA ILE A 27 9.46 -6.02 0.50
C ILE A 27 10.87 -5.91 1.07
N SER A 28 11.17 -6.74 2.04
CA SER A 28 12.50 -6.78 2.64
C SER A 28 12.86 -8.21 3.01
N PRO A 29 14.13 -8.60 2.86
CA PRO A 29 14.61 -9.90 3.34
C PRO A 29 14.86 -9.92 4.85
N ASP A 30 15.05 -8.76 5.47
CA ASP A 30 15.52 -8.66 6.87
C ASP A 30 14.73 -7.65 7.70
N GLY A 31 13.78 -6.91 7.11
CA GLY A 31 13.04 -5.87 7.81
C GLY A 31 13.81 -4.55 7.94
N VAL A 32 15.01 -4.45 7.38
CA VAL A 32 15.87 -3.27 7.46
C VAL A 32 16.04 -2.63 6.09
N ASP A 33 16.41 -3.43 5.09
CA ASP A 33 16.61 -2.94 3.72
C ASP A 33 15.37 -3.22 2.89
N TRP A 34 14.71 -2.16 2.42
CA TRP A 34 13.44 -2.26 1.70
C TRP A 34 13.62 -1.94 0.22
N VAL A 35 12.95 -2.70 -0.61
CA VAL A 35 12.95 -2.49 -2.05
C VAL A 35 11.51 -2.54 -2.58
N ASP A 36 11.29 -1.88 -3.70
CA ASP A 36 9.99 -1.95 -4.36
C ASP A 36 9.77 -3.34 -4.94
N GLU A 37 8.62 -3.92 -4.63
CA GLU A 37 8.25 -5.24 -5.15
C GLU A 37 7.84 -5.14 -6.62
N GLY A 38 7.37 -3.98 -7.04
CA GLY A 38 6.91 -3.74 -8.40
C GLY A 38 5.41 -3.48 -8.51
N THR A 39 4.66 -3.87 -7.49
CA THR A 39 3.22 -3.63 -7.47
C THR A 39 2.94 -2.23 -6.94
N VAL A 40 2.18 -1.46 -7.71
CA VAL A 40 1.76 -0.12 -7.32
C VAL A 40 0.24 -0.01 -7.45
N PHE A 41 -0.36 0.81 -6.60
CA PHE A 41 -1.76 1.16 -6.76
C PHE A 41 -1.88 2.25 -7.83
N ALA A 42 -2.96 2.21 -8.60
CA ALA A 42 -3.33 3.39 -9.39
C ALA A 42 -3.57 4.54 -8.43
N PRO A 43 -3.16 5.79 -8.77
CA PRO A 43 -3.36 6.91 -7.85
C PRO A 43 -4.81 7.04 -7.41
N ALA A 44 -5.03 7.10 -6.10
CA ALA A 44 -6.36 7.30 -5.54
C ALA A 44 -6.68 8.79 -5.55
N ILE A 45 -7.74 9.17 -6.26
CA ILE A 45 -8.16 10.57 -6.41
C ILE A 45 -9.46 10.86 -5.68
N ALA A 46 -10.02 9.87 -4.99
CA ALA A 46 -11.27 9.99 -4.25
C ALA A 46 -11.27 9.00 -3.09
N PRO A 47 -12.04 9.28 -2.02
CA PRO A 47 -12.24 8.30 -0.96
C PRO A 47 -12.78 6.98 -1.51
N GLY A 48 -12.36 5.87 -0.91
CA GLY A 48 -12.80 4.55 -1.32
C GLY A 48 -11.89 3.46 -0.78
N LEU A 49 -12.17 2.24 -1.19
CA LEU A 49 -11.39 1.06 -0.82
C LEU A 49 -10.69 0.52 -2.05
N TYR A 50 -9.39 0.41 -1.97
CA TYR A 50 -8.52 -0.07 -3.05
C TYR A 50 -7.77 -1.30 -2.56
N PHE A 51 -7.43 -2.21 -3.47
CA PHE A 51 -6.66 -3.38 -3.07
C PHE A 51 -5.74 -3.87 -4.19
N VAL A 52 -4.70 -4.60 -3.79
CA VAL A 52 -3.85 -5.37 -4.69
C VAL A 52 -3.59 -6.74 -4.08
N LYS A 53 -3.37 -7.73 -4.92
CA LYS A 53 -3.02 -9.09 -4.50
C LYS A 53 -1.55 -9.34 -4.79
N LEU A 54 -0.90 -10.02 -3.88
CA LEU A 54 0.53 -10.34 -3.99
C LEU A 54 0.75 -11.82 -3.76
N THR A 55 1.75 -12.38 -4.44
CA THR A 55 2.20 -13.75 -4.22
C THR A 55 3.71 -13.77 -4.17
N ASN A 56 4.28 -14.75 -3.46
CA ASN A 56 5.72 -14.98 -3.40
C ASN A 56 6.53 -13.75 -2.96
N PHE A 57 6.07 -13.04 -1.94
CA PHE A 57 6.69 -11.78 -1.52
C PHE A 57 7.75 -11.93 -0.43
N GLY A 58 7.98 -13.11 0.09
CA GLY A 58 9.00 -13.33 1.11
C GLY A 58 8.52 -13.03 2.52
N GLY A 59 9.43 -12.62 3.41
CA GLY A 59 9.15 -12.53 4.84
C GLY A 59 8.63 -11.19 5.35
N TRP A 60 8.95 -10.09 4.69
CA TRP A 60 8.61 -8.75 5.16
C TRP A 60 7.91 -7.97 4.06
N LEU A 61 6.82 -7.30 4.44
CA LEU A 61 5.95 -6.61 3.50
C LEU A 61 5.48 -5.31 4.13
N ARG A 62 5.49 -4.23 3.35
CA ARG A 62 4.88 -2.96 3.77
C ARG A 62 4.29 -2.22 2.59
N LEU A 63 3.42 -1.27 2.88
CA LEU A 63 2.87 -0.36 1.89
C LEU A 63 3.42 1.04 2.13
N ASP A 64 4.03 1.62 1.11
CA ASP A 64 4.52 2.99 1.15
C ASP A 64 3.49 3.89 0.47
N CYS A 65 2.92 4.82 1.23
CA CYS A 65 1.88 5.73 0.76
C CYS A 65 2.41 7.16 0.74
N GLU A 66 2.07 7.90 -0.31
CA GLU A 66 2.46 9.29 -0.44
C GLU A 66 1.30 10.12 -0.96
N VAL A 67 1.04 11.24 -0.29
CA VAL A 67 0.08 12.23 -0.77
C VAL A 67 0.81 13.15 -1.74
N GLN A 68 0.29 13.24 -2.97
CA GLN A 68 1.00 13.85 -4.10
C GLN A 68 1.01 15.38 -4.11
N ASP A 69 0.17 16.01 -3.32
CA ASP A 69 0.13 17.47 -3.24
C ASP A 69 0.58 17.90 -1.86
N ALA A 70 1.56 18.80 -1.77
CA ALA A 70 2.11 19.26 -0.49
C ALA A 70 1.07 19.93 0.41
N GLU A 71 0.01 20.51 -0.18
CA GLU A 71 -1.08 21.12 0.57
C GLU A 71 -2.24 20.19 0.84
N ALA A 72 -2.22 19.01 0.24
CA ALA A 72 -3.27 18.02 0.43
C ALA A 72 -3.03 17.19 1.69
N SER A 73 -4.11 16.71 2.28
CA SER A 73 -4.06 15.75 3.37
C SER A 73 -5.02 14.61 3.09
N ALA A 74 -4.76 13.47 3.71
CA ALA A 74 -5.60 12.30 3.56
C ALA A 74 -5.61 11.48 4.84
N ASP A 75 -6.77 10.92 5.17
CA ASP A 75 -6.90 9.94 6.24
C ASP A 75 -6.98 8.55 5.60
N LEU A 76 -6.03 7.70 5.97
CA LEU A 76 -5.85 6.39 5.34
C LEU A 76 -5.84 5.29 6.39
N PHE A 77 -6.35 4.12 6.01
CA PHE A 77 -6.09 2.86 6.72
C PHE A 77 -5.50 1.85 5.76
N VAL A 78 -4.51 1.11 6.24
CA VAL A 78 -3.90 0.02 5.49
C VAL A 78 -4.18 -1.29 6.21
N TYR A 79 -4.74 -2.25 5.48
CA TYR A 79 -4.99 -3.60 6.00
C TYR A 79 -4.23 -4.60 5.14
N ILE A 80 -3.56 -5.53 5.78
CA ILE A 80 -2.87 -6.60 5.07
C ILE A 80 -3.43 -7.93 5.55
N ALA A 81 -4.06 -8.67 4.65
CA ALA A 81 -4.55 -10.01 4.91
C ALA A 81 -3.56 -11.02 4.35
N LEU A 82 -3.03 -11.88 5.20
CA LEU A 82 -2.05 -12.88 4.82
C LEU A 82 -2.69 -14.26 4.74
N LYS A 83 -2.26 -15.02 3.75
CA LYS A 83 -2.72 -16.40 3.57
C LYS A 83 -1.53 -17.29 3.27
N GLU A 84 -1.46 -18.40 3.95
CA GLU A 84 -0.44 -19.43 3.75
C GLU A 84 -0.83 -20.44 2.67
#